data_35177fcdbc698a1dc96b073de83dfd97
#
_entry.id   35177fcdbc698a1dc96b073de83dfd97
#
_cell.length_a   1.000
_cell.length_b   1.000
_cell.length_c   1.000
_cell.angle_alpha   90.00
_cell.angle_beta   90.00
_cell.angle_gamma   90.00
#
_symmetry.space_group_name_H-M   'P 1'
#
loop_
_entity.id
_entity.type
_entity.pdbx_description
1 polymer ?
#
loop_
_entity_poly.entity_id
_entity_poly.type
_entity_poly.pdbx_seq_one_letter_code
_entity_poly.pdbx_strand_id
1 'polypeptide(L)'
;MPKKEQLYELIRSNPFISQQDLAGHLGLSRSAVANYIATLVRERRILGRAYVLPDHRPILCVGAANLDRKLRTLGRLALNTSNPARQTESFGGVARNIAENLARLGVPTALVTAVGGDSSGRALLSYADETGIDTRGALRVDGAASGTYTAVLDEDGDMRVALADMEINESLTPDFLATREQQRAGASLIVADLNLPREAVATLLEGSRRDGVPMVIVAVSEPKIDRLPRDLTGLRLLILNLGELAARVGRPLATDADIAAACAELRRDGVQDVIVTRGSLGVVFTTATGIGLLEGQAVDAADMIDVTGAGDAFAAAVCWSLYSGQPELDLELACRRGQTLAAMTIACAQTVCPQLAPGLFDAPVQDIVTD
;
A
#
# COMPACT_ATOMS: atom_id res chain seq x y z
N MET A 1 27.10 30.45 5.21
CA MET A 1 26.52 29.18 4.76
C MET A 1 27.32 28.65 3.57
N PRO A 2 27.72 27.37 3.51
CA PRO A 2 28.47 26.82 2.38
C PRO A 2 27.70 26.97 1.06
N LYS A 3 28.38 27.14 -0.06
CA LYS A 3 27.77 27.34 -1.38
C LYS A 3 26.83 26.19 -1.79
N LYS A 4 27.14 24.94 -1.40
CA LYS A 4 26.29 23.78 -1.61
C LYS A 4 24.93 23.92 -0.89
N GLU A 5 24.91 24.41 0.34
CA GLU A 5 23.70 24.62 1.11
C GLU A 5 22.87 25.79 0.57
N GLN A 6 23.53 26.89 0.14
CA GLN A 6 22.84 27.98 -0.54
C GLN A 6 22.15 27.52 -1.83
N LEU A 7 22.83 26.66 -2.60
CA LEU A 7 22.30 26.10 -3.82
C LEU A 7 21.08 25.20 -3.52
N TYR A 8 21.17 24.36 -2.49
CA TYR A 8 20.05 23.52 -2.08
C TYR A 8 18.81 24.33 -1.67
N GLU A 9 18.98 25.41 -0.89
CA GLU A 9 17.87 26.28 -0.49
C GLU A 9 17.24 27.02 -1.69
N LEU A 10 18.03 27.43 -2.68
CA LEU A 10 17.51 28.04 -3.90
C LEU A 10 16.66 27.02 -4.71
N ILE A 11 17.13 25.79 -4.82
CA ILE A 11 16.37 24.71 -5.48
C ILE A 11 15.09 24.40 -4.69
N ARG A 12 15.17 24.38 -3.35
CA ARG A 12 14.02 24.11 -2.49
C ARG A 12 12.93 25.20 -2.65
N SER A 13 13.33 26.46 -2.76
CA SER A 13 12.38 27.58 -2.97
C SER A 13 11.83 27.65 -4.40
N ASN A 14 12.58 27.15 -5.39
CA ASN A 14 12.16 27.07 -6.78
C ASN A 14 12.73 25.80 -7.45
N PRO A 15 11.99 24.67 -7.41
CA PRO A 15 12.44 23.41 -8.00
C PRO A 15 12.69 23.43 -9.51
N PHE A 16 12.18 24.45 -10.22
CA PHE A 16 12.35 24.62 -11.66
C PHE A 16 13.45 25.61 -12.04
N ILE A 17 14.22 26.11 -11.07
CA ILE A 17 15.31 27.06 -11.33
C ILE A 17 16.37 26.46 -12.25
N SER A 18 16.81 27.20 -13.27
CA SER A 18 17.80 26.71 -14.20
C SER A 18 19.21 26.70 -13.59
N GLN A 19 20.09 25.83 -14.08
CA GLN A 19 21.51 25.85 -13.65
C GLN A 19 22.21 27.18 -13.98
N GLN A 20 21.76 27.88 -14.99
CA GLN A 20 22.27 29.19 -15.36
C GLN A 20 21.91 30.26 -14.31
N ASP A 21 20.64 30.23 -13.85
CA ASP A 21 20.17 31.15 -12.83
C ASP A 21 20.82 30.85 -11.48
N LEU A 22 20.97 29.56 -11.12
CA LEU A 22 21.72 29.14 -9.93
C LEU A 22 23.16 29.64 -9.96
N ALA A 23 23.82 29.55 -11.13
CA ALA A 23 25.19 30.06 -11.30
C ALA A 23 25.23 31.57 -11.09
N GLY A 24 24.25 32.31 -11.65
CA GLY A 24 24.13 33.77 -11.46
C GLY A 24 23.90 34.16 -10.00
N HIS A 25 22.92 33.52 -9.32
CA HIS A 25 22.60 33.81 -7.92
C HIS A 25 23.75 33.53 -6.96
N LEU A 26 24.56 32.51 -7.25
CA LEU A 26 25.63 32.08 -6.34
C LEU A 26 27.01 32.61 -6.72
N GLY A 27 27.14 33.32 -7.86
CA GLY A 27 28.42 33.75 -8.38
C GLY A 27 29.36 32.57 -8.71
N LEU A 28 28.82 31.48 -9.25
CA LEU A 28 29.51 30.25 -9.59
C LEU A 28 29.51 30.00 -11.09
N SER A 29 30.47 29.16 -11.55
CA SER A 29 30.43 28.65 -12.91
C SER A 29 29.29 27.59 -13.02
N ARG A 30 28.74 27.43 -14.23
CA ARG A 30 27.74 26.39 -14.51
C ARG A 30 28.27 24.97 -14.20
N SER A 31 29.55 24.72 -14.43
CA SER A 31 30.19 23.44 -14.10
C SER A 31 30.28 23.20 -12.59
N ALA A 32 30.54 24.25 -11.80
CA ALA A 32 30.54 24.16 -10.34
C ALA A 32 29.11 23.86 -9.81
N VAL A 33 28.09 24.51 -10.37
CA VAL A 33 26.68 24.22 -10.06
C VAL A 33 26.35 22.78 -10.40
N ALA A 34 26.71 22.28 -11.59
CA ALA A 34 26.48 20.90 -11.97
C ALA A 34 27.14 19.89 -11.02
N ASN A 35 28.36 20.17 -10.53
CA ASN A 35 29.07 19.33 -9.55
C ASN A 35 28.35 19.31 -8.18
N TYR A 36 27.85 20.45 -7.71
CA TYR A 36 27.07 20.51 -6.47
C TYR A 36 25.76 19.76 -6.61
N ILE A 37 25.04 19.90 -7.74
CA ILE A 37 23.82 19.15 -8.02
C ILE A 37 24.12 17.65 -8.03
N ALA A 38 25.16 17.19 -8.74
CA ALA A 38 25.57 15.78 -8.76
C ALA A 38 25.89 15.24 -7.36
N THR A 39 26.48 16.08 -6.51
CA THR A 39 26.74 15.71 -5.11
C THR A 39 25.46 15.57 -4.32
N LEU A 40 24.53 16.52 -4.43
CA LEU A 40 23.23 16.50 -3.76
C LEU A 40 22.35 15.32 -4.24
N VAL A 41 22.46 14.93 -5.51
CA VAL A 41 21.80 13.73 -6.04
C VAL A 41 22.39 12.46 -5.41
N ARG A 42 23.72 12.35 -5.31
CA ARG A 42 24.36 11.20 -4.62
C ARG A 42 24.03 11.15 -3.13
N GLU A 43 23.89 12.31 -2.48
CA GLU A 43 23.45 12.43 -1.09
C GLU A 43 21.92 12.23 -0.94
N ARG A 44 21.19 11.96 -2.04
CA ARG A 44 19.73 11.81 -2.09
C ARG A 44 18.94 13.02 -1.56
N ARG A 45 19.55 14.18 -1.55
CA ARG A 45 18.90 15.46 -1.23
C ARG A 45 18.18 16.06 -2.43
N ILE A 46 18.50 15.62 -3.64
CA ILE A 46 17.82 15.90 -4.91
C ILE A 46 17.57 14.55 -5.58
N LEU A 47 16.30 14.29 -5.99
CA LEU A 47 15.88 12.97 -6.45
C LEU A 47 15.70 12.84 -7.96
N GLY A 48 15.90 13.91 -8.73
CA GLY A 48 15.73 13.86 -10.18
C GLY A 48 16.01 15.16 -10.91
N ARG A 49 15.81 15.16 -12.23
CA ARG A 49 16.07 16.33 -13.10
C ARG A 49 15.15 17.53 -12.84
N ALA A 50 13.98 17.32 -12.24
CA ALA A 50 13.07 18.37 -11.79
C ALA A 50 13.38 18.82 -10.36
N TYR A 51 14.57 18.46 -9.81
CA TYR A 51 14.99 18.76 -8.44
C TYR A 51 13.93 18.37 -7.40
N VAL A 52 13.38 17.15 -7.51
CA VAL A 52 12.46 16.60 -6.53
C VAL A 52 13.16 16.51 -5.18
N LEU A 53 12.59 17.18 -4.19
CA LEU A 53 13.16 17.26 -2.84
C LEU A 53 12.66 16.13 -1.96
N PRO A 54 13.44 15.69 -0.95
CA PRO A 54 13.04 14.62 -0.03
C PRO A 54 11.76 14.90 0.75
N ASP A 55 11.45 16.18 1.01
CA ASP A 55 10.27 16.61 1.78
C ASP A 55 8.93 16.29 1.11
N HIS A 56 8.96 15.91 -0.18
CA HIS A 56 7.77 15.54 -0.96
C HIS A 56 7.89 14.12 -1.53
N ARG A 57 8.67 13.25 -0.90
CA ARG A 57 8.83 11.86 -1.35
C ARG A 57 7.51 11.09 -1.14
N PRO A 58 6.92 10.51 -2.21
CA PRO A 58 5.66 9.78 -2.08
C PRO A 58 5.84 8.44 -1.38
N ILE A 59 4.76 7.90 -0.83
CA ILE A 59 4.64 6.45 -0.63
C ILE A 59 4.37 5.82 -1.99
N LEU A 60 5.15 4.80 -2.35
CA LEU A 60 4.99 4.05 -3.58
C LEU A 60 4.26 2.74 -3.28
N CYS A 61 3.00 2.63 -3.70
CA CYS A 61 2.24 1.39 -3.66
C CYS A 61 2.49 0.59 -4.93
N VAL A 62 2.82 -0.70 -4.81
CA VAL A 62 3.14 -1.59 -5.93
C VAL A 62 2.30 -2.87 -5.81
N GLY A 63 1.46 -3.16 -6.78
CA GLY A 63 0.64 -4.37 -6.76
C GLY A 63 -0.69 -4.24 -7.51
N ALA A 64 -1.71 -4.91 -7.04
CA ALA A 64 -2.98 -5.04 -7.74
C ALA A 64 -3.83 -3.76 -7.73
N ALA A 65 -4.43 -3.53 -8.87
CA ALA A 65 -5.59 -2.68 -9.09
C ALA A 65 -6.55 -3.41 -10.02
N ASN A 66 -7.81 -3.49 -9.65
CA ASN A 66 -8.82 -4.26 -10.38
C ASN A 66 -10.21 -3.65 -10.28
N LEU A 67 -11.12 -4.15 -11.10
CA LEU A 67 -12.55 -3.85 -11.02
C LEU A 67 -13.25 -4.94 -10.22
N ASP A 68 -13.90 -4.56 -9.12
CA ASP A 68 -14.75 -5.44 -8.33
C ASP A 68 -16.18 -5.38 -8.85
N ARG A 69 -16.76 -6.55 -9.12
CA ARG A 69 -18.17 -6.71 -9.55
C ARG A 69 -18.91 -7.55 -8.54
N LYS A 70 -20.03 -7.05 -8.05
CA LYS A 70 -20.96 -7.80 -7.21
C LYS A 70 -22.26 -7.99 -7.99
N LEU A 71 -22.65 -9.24 -8.25
CA LEU A 71 -23.90 -9.62 -8.89
C LEU A 71 -24.80 -10.24 -7.84
N ARG A 72 -25.80 -9.49 -7.37
CA ARG A 72 -26.80 -10.00 -6.44
C ARG A 72 -28.02 -10.50 -7.20
N THR A 73 -28.39 -11.77 -7.04
CA THR A 73 -29.57 -12.34 -7.70
C THR A 73 -30.86 -11.72 -7.12
N LEU A 74 -31.85 -11.58 -7.99
CA LEU A 74 -33.18 -11.04 -7.61
C LEU A 74 -34.12 -12.10 -7.00
N GLY A 75 -33.70 -13.34 -6.97
CA GLY A 75 -34.38 -14.49 -6.40
C GLY A 75 -33.39 -15.60 -6.16
N ARG A 76 -33.86 -16.76 -5.72
CA ARG A 76 -33.01 -17.90 -5.36
C ARG A 76 -32.06 -18.28 -6.51
N LEU A 77 -30.76 -18.33 -6.21
CA LEU A 77 -29.73 -18.72 -7.17
C LEU A 77 -29.96 -20.17 -7.64
N ALA A 78 -30.12 -20.35 -8.94
CA ALA A 78 -30.25 -21.65 -9.59
C ALA A 78 -29.04 -21.91 -10.50
N LEU A 79 -28.41 -23.10 -10.33
CA LEU A 79 -27.29 -23.49 -11.18
C LEU A 79 -27.79 -23.97 -12.56
N ASN A 80 -26.94 -23.90 -13.58
CA ASN A 80 -27.20 -24.35 -14.95
C ASN A 80 -28.31 -23.60 -15.68
N THR A 81 -28.67 -22.41 -15.24
CA THR A 81 -29.64 -21.53 -15.91
C THR A 81 -29.27 -20.06 -15.71
N SER A 82 -29.95 -19.16 -16.45
CA SER A 82 -29.79 -17.70 -16.26
C SER A 82 -30.50 -17.25 -15.00
N ASN A 83 -29.82 -16.42 -14.20
CA ASN A 83 -30.37 -15.81 -12.99
C ASN A 83 -30.45 -14.29 -13.21
N PRO A 84 -31.64 -13.67 -13.14
CA PRO A 84 -31.74 -12.22 -13.10
C PRO A 84 -30.99 -11.66 -11.90
N ALA A 85 -30.14 -10.65 -12.10
CA ALA A 85 -29.31 -10.08 -11.06
C ALA A 85 -29.16 -8.55 -11.21
N ARG A 86 -28.82 -7.89 -10.11
CA ARG A 86 -28.30 -6.51 -10.12
C ARG A 86 -26.80 -6.54 -9.98
N GLN A 87 -26.15 -5.73 -10.81
CA GLN A 87 -24.71 -5.55 -10.73
C GLN A 87 -24.37 -4.22 -10.07
N THR A 88 -23.35 -4.25 -9.21
CA THR A 88 -22.64 -3.07 -8.73
C THR A 88 -21.18 -3.23 -9.05
N GLU A 89 -20.51 -2.13 -9.36
CA GLU A 89 -19.08 -2.09 -9.65
C GLU A 89 -18.38 -1.10 -8.72
N SER A 90 -17.17 -1.44 -8.31
CA SER A 90 -16.27 -0.57 -7.56
C SER A 90 -14.83 -0.85 -7.97
N PHE A 91 -13.93 0.11 -7.78
CA PHE A 91 -12.52 -0.14 -7.96
C PHE A 91 -11.95 -0.82 -6.72
N GLY A 92 -11.12 -1.84 -6.94
CA GLY A 92 -10.49 -2.67 -5.94
C GLY A 92 -8.99 -2.86 -6.19
N GLY A 93 -8.42 -3.84 -5.50
CA GLY A 93 -7.01 -4.17 -5.51
C GLY A 93 -6.28 -3.61 -4.30
N VAL A 94 -5.52 -4.47 -3.61
CA VAL A 94 -4.89 -4.15 -2.33
C VAL A 94 -3.99 -2.92 -2.42
N ALA A 95 -3.04 -2.90 -3.37
CA ALA A 95 -2.14 -1.75 -3.54
C ALA A 95 -2.89 -0.47 -3.89
N ARG A 96 -3.95 -0.55 -4.76
CA ARG A 96 -4.77 0.61 -5.11
C ARG A 96 -5.60 1.11 -3.92
N ASN A 97 -6.21 0.20 -3.15
CA ASN A 97 -7.00 0.57 -1.97
C ASN A 97 -6.12 1.27 -0.92
N ILE A 98 -4.92 0.74 -0.67
CA ILE A 98 -3.95 1.37 0.23
C ILE A 98 -3.54 2.75 -0.30
N ALA A 99 -3.26 2.87 -1.60
CA ALA A 99 -2.89 4.14 -2.22
C ALA A 99 -4.00 5.19 -2.09
N GLU A 100 -5.26 4.82 -2.31
CA GLU A 100 -6.40 5.73 -2.17
C GLU A 100 -6.61 6.17 -0.72
N ASN A 101 -6.55 5.26 0.25
CA ASN A 101 -6.62 5.62 1.67
C ASN A 101 -5.52 6.64 2.04
N LEU A 102 -4.27 6.39 1.63
CA LEU A 102 -3.14 7.30 1.89
C LEU A 102 -3.32 8.66 1.23
N ALA A 103 -3.74 8.70 -0.04
CA ALA A 103 -3.98 9.94 -0.77
C ALA A 103 -5.08 10.78 -0.11
N ARG A 104 -6.20 10.15 0.32
CA ARG A 104 -7.27 10.82 1.07
C ARG A 104 -6.81 11.33 2.42
N LEU A 105 -5.87 10.66 3.08
CA LEU A 105 -5.22 11.13 4.30
C LEU A 105 -4.17 12.23 4.06
N GLY A 106 -4.04 12.72 2.82
CA GLY A 106 -3.13 13.83 2.47
C GLY A 106 -1.67 13.43 2.24
N VAL A 107 -1.37 12.13 2.12
CA VAL A 107 -0.01 11.65 1.84
C VAL A 107 0.25 11.67 0.33
N PRO A 108 1.35 12.28 -0.15
CA PRO A 108 1.78 12.11 -1.53
C PRO A 108 1.95 10.63 -1.85
N THR A 109 1.21 10.14 -2.84
CA THR A 109 1.12 8.69 -3.12
C THR A 109 1.27 8.42 -4.61
N ALA A 110 2.03 7.39 -4.95
CA ALA A 110 2.18 6.89 -6.31
C ALA A 110 1.80 5.41 -6.38
N LEU A 111 1.24 4.99 -7.52
CA LEU A 111 0.79 3.63 -7.77
C LEU A 111 1.53 3.03 -8.98
N VAL A 112 2.17 1.89 -8.77
CA VAL A 112 2.72 1.01 -9.80
C VAL A 112 1.86 -0.24 -9.86
N THR A 113 1.09 -0.39 -10.91
CA THR A 113 0.16 -1.50 -11.14
C THR A 113 0.13 -1.88 -12.60
N ALA A 114 -0.51 -2.97 -12.96
CA ALA A 114 -0.76 -3.36 -14.34
C ALA A 114 -2.26 -3.31 -14.65
N VAL A 115 -2.60 -2.69 -15.78
CA VAL A 115 -3.96 -2.64 -16.32
C VAL A 115 -3.96 -3.00 -17.80
N GLY A 116 -5.07 -3.52 -18.29
CA GLY A 116 -5.27 -3.75 -19.72
C GLY A 116 -5.46 -2.46 -20.51
N GLY A 117 -5.34 -2.54 -21.83
CA GLY A 117 -5.68 -1.46 -22.76
C GLY A 117 -7.19 -1.21 -22.90
N ASP A 118 -8.02 -1.83 -22.06
CA ASP A 118 -9.48 -1.81 -22.09
C ASP A 118 -10.11 -0.58 -21.41
N SER A 119 -11.45 -0.54 -21.40
CA SER A 119 -12.20 0.56 -20.76
C SER A 119 -12.07 0.54 -19.24
N SER A 120 -11.98 -0.65 -18.63
CA SER A 120 -11.84 -0.81 -17.18
C SER A 120 -10.50 -0.27 -16.68
N GLY A 121 -9.40 -0.57 -17.41
CA GLY A 121 -8.08 -0.06 -17.07
C GLY A 121 -7.99 1.46 -17.19
N ARG A 122 -8.60 2.04 -18.25
CA ARG A 122 -8.66 3.50 -18.39
C ARG A 122 -9.46 4.16 -17.26
N ALA A 123 -10.63 3.62 -16.93
CA ALA A 123 -11.48 4.14 -15.87
C ALA A 123 -10.80 4.05 -14.50
N LEU A 124 -10.12 2.94 -14.22
CA LEU A 124 -9.39 2.72 -12.98
C LEU A 124 -8.26 3.75 -12.80
N LEU A 125 -7.43 3.98 -13.83
CA LEU A 125 -6.34 4.95 -13.75
C LEU A 125 -6.86 6.38 -13.67
N SER A 126 -7.94 6.73 -14.42
CA SER A 126 -8.58 8.05 -14.34
C SER A 126 -9.09 8.34 -12.92
N TYR A 127 -9.80 7.38 -12.33
CA TYR A 127 -10.28 7.51 -10.95
C TYR A 127 -9.14 7.66 -9.93
N ALA A 128 -8.06 6.89 -10.10
CA ALA A 128 -6.89 7.01 -9.23
C ALA A 128 -6.23 8.40 -9.36
N ASP A 129 -6.07 8.93 -10.58
CA ASP A 129 -5.56 10.29 -10.81
C ASP A 129 -6.48 11.37 -10.19
N GLU A 130 -7.81 11.21 -10.31
CA GLU A 130 -8.81 12.12 -9.71
C GLU A 130 -8.74 12.12 -8.17
N THR A 131 -8.34 11.01 -7.56
CA THR A 131 -8.14 10.90 -6.11
C THR A 131 -6.76 11.37 -5.64
N GLY A 132 -5.92 11.89 -6.55
CA GLY A 132 -4.61 12.46 -6.24
C GLY A 132 -3.47 11.45 -6.20
N ILE A 133 -3.66 10.25 -6.74
CA ILE A 133 -2.63 9.22 -6.84
C ILE A 133 -1.84 9.40 -8.13
N ASP A 134 -0.52 9.47 -8.07
CA ASP A 134 0.35 9.48 -9.27
C ASP A 134 0.38 8.10 -9.93
N THR A 135 -0.30 7.96 -11.08
CA THR A 135 -0.39 6.70 -11.84
C THR A 135 0.61 6.58 -12.99
N ARG A 136 1.54 7.53 -13.16
CA ARG A 136 2.54 7.51 -14.25
C ARG A 136 3.45 6.29 -14.24
N GLY A 137 3.53 5.59 -13.10
CA GLY A 137 4.24 4.32 -12.95
C GLY A 137 3.48 3.10 -13.47
N ALA A 138 2.19 3.20 -13.77
CA ALA A 138 1.37 2.07 -14.18
C ALA A 138 1.81 1.48 -15.53
N LEU A 139 1.72 0.15 -15.64
CA LEU A 139 1.91 -0.61 -16.87
C LEU A 139 0.56 -0.77 -17.58
N ARG A 140 0.50 -0.38 -18.86
CA ARG A 140 -0.64 -0.69 -19.72
C ARG A 140 -0.24 -1.83 -20.64
N VAL A 141 -0.99 -2.93 -20.60
CA VAL A 141 -0.72 -4.12 -21.39
C VAL A 141 -1.72 -4.17 -22.54
N ASP A 142 -1.25 -3.91 -23.74
CA ASP A 142 -2.10 -3.96 -24.94
C ASP A 142 -2.58 -5.39 -25.21
N GLY A 143 -3.87 -5.53 -25.52
CA GLY A 143 -4.48 -6.82 -25.82
C GLY A 143 -4.80 -7.70 -24.59
N ALA A 144 -4.45 -7.26 -23.38
CA ALA A 144 -4.85 -7.93 -22.14
C ALA A 144 -6.11 -7.27 -21.54
N ALA A 145 -6.86 -8.04 -20.75
CA ALA A 145 -7.94 -7.52 -19.92
C ALA A 145 -7.38 -6.99 -18.59
N SER A 146 -7.99 -5.93 -18.05
CA SER A 146 -7.72 -5.47 -16.70
C SER A 146 -8.22 -6.48 -15.67
N GLY A 147 -7.55 -6.54 -14.50
CA GLY A 147 -7.93 -7.45 -13.43
C GLY A 147 -9.39 -7.25 -12.99
N THR A 148 -10.09 -8.35 -12.71
CA THR A 148 -11.45 -8.32 -12.20
C THR A 148 -11.64 -9.31 -11.06
N TYR A 149 -12.44 -8.90 -10.07
CA TYR A 149 -12.97 -9.78 -9.04
C TYR A 149 -14.49 -9.76 -9.13
N THR A 150 -15.11 -10.90 -9.39
CA THR A 150 -16.57 -10.99 -9.55
C THR A 150 -17.16 -11.87 -8.45
N ALA A 151 -17.96 -11.29 -7.56
CA ALA A 151 -18.71 -12.00 -6.53
C ALA A 151 -20.15 -12.16 -6.96
N VAL A 152 -20.66 -13.39 -6.88
CA VAL A 152 -22.07 -13.72 -7.07
C VAL A 152 -22.70 -13.93 -5.70
N LEU A 153 -23.67 -13.06 -5.38
CA LEU A 153 -24.42 -13.07 -4.13
C LEU A 153 -25.84 -13.60 -4.41
N ASP A 154 -26.39 -14.32 -3.47
CA ASP A 154 -27.81 -14.68 -3.55
C ASP A 154 -28.74 -13.54 -3.13
N GLU A 155 -30.06 -13.82 -3.06
CA GLU A 155 -31.11 -12.85 -2.67
C GLU A 155 -30.89 -12.32 -1.24
N ASP A 156 -30.29 -13.09 -0.35
CA ASP A 156 -30.01 -12.70 1.03
C ASP A 156 -28.73 -11.87 1.15
N GLY A 157 -27.88 -11.89 0.10
CA GLY A 157 -26.62 -11.19 0.05
C GLY A 157 -25.41 -12.06 0.43
N ASP A 158 -25.63 -13.36 0.64
CA ASP A 158 -24.56 -14.31 0.92
C ASP A 158 -23.75 -14.62 -0.35
N MET A 159 -22.44 -14.58 -0.23
CA MET A 159 -21.54 -14.90 -1.35
C MET A 159 -21.57 -16.40 -1.65
N ARG A 160 -21.96 -16.76 -2.87
CA ARG A 160 -22.05 -18.15 -3.35
C ARG A 160 -20.85 -18.57 -4.21
N VAL A 161 -20.34 -17.64 -5.00
CA VAL A 161 -19.16 -17.86 -5.88
C VAL A 161 -18.39 -16.57 -5.96
N ALA A 162 -17.07 -16.68 -5.97
CA ALA A 162 -16.17 -15.58 -6.32
C ALA A 162 -15.19 -16.04 -7.40
N LEU A 163 -14.99 -15.22 -8.43
CA LEU A 163 -14.07 -15.45 -9.53
C LEU A 163 -13.08 -14.29 -9.58
N ALA A 164 -11.79 -14.61 -9.56
CA ALA A 164 -10.72 -13.62 -9.62
C ALA A 164 -9.91 -13.85 -10.90
N ASP A 165 -10.03 -12.94 -11.85
CA ASP A 165 -9.16 -12.85 -13.01
C ASP A 165 -8.11 -11.77 -12.72
N MET A 166 -6.93 -12.18 -12.29
CA MET A 166 -5.84 -11.31 -11.84
C MET A 166 -4.53 -11.59 -12.58
N GLU A 167 -4.59 -12.31 -13.72
CA GLU A 167 -3.41 -12.71 -14.49
C GLU A 167 -2.57 -11.50 -14.94
N ILE A 168 -3.20 -10.36 -15.18
CA ILE A 168 -2.53 -9.11 -15.58
C ILE A 168 -1.40 -8.72 -14.61
N ASN A 169 -1.50 -9.08 -13.31
CA ASN A 169 -0.48 -8.75 -12.33
C ASN A 169 0.85 -9.50 -12.58
N GLU A 170 0.83 -10.63 -13.31
CA GLU A 170 2.05 -11.35 -13.70
C GLU A 170 2.91 -10.52 -14.68
N SER A 171 2.34 -9.49 -15.30
CA SER A 171 3.07 -8.53 -16.14
C SER A 171 3.97 -7.56 -15.35
N LEU A 172 3.80 -7.49 -14.02
CA LEU A 172 4.67 -6.70 -13.15
C LEU A 172 5.98 -7.45 -12.86
N THR A 173 6.73 -7.72 -13.93
CA THR A 173 7.97 -8.49 -13.89
C THR A 173 9.14 -7.73 -13.27
N PRO A 174 10.23 -8.40 -12.85
CA PRO A 174 11.47 -7.76 -12.46
C PRO A 174 12.00 -6.74 -13.49
N ASP A 175 11.95 -7.07 -14.78
CA ASP A 175 12.40 -6.19 -15.86
C ASP A 175 11.55 -4.91 -15.94
N PHE A 176 10.23 -5.03 -15.82
CA PHE A 176 9.37 -3.86 -15.74
C PHE A 176 9.69 -3.02 -14.52
N LEU A 177 9.83 -3.62 -13.34
CA LEU A 177 10.17 -2.92 -12.10
C LEU A 177 11.55 -2.23 -12.17
N ALA A 178 12.51 -2.78 -12.91
CA ALA A 178 13.79 -2.12 -13.16
C ALA A 178 13.61 -0.78 -13.90
N THR A 179 12.65 -0.66 -14.80
CA THR A 179 12.33 0.62 -15.47
C THR A 179 11.75 1.68 -14.52
N ARG A 180 11.34 1.29 -13.31
CA ARG A 180 10.78 2.15 -12.26
C ARG A 180 11.77 2.42 -11.12
N GLU A 181 13.06 2.16 -11.33
CA GLU A 181 14.10 2.31 -10.30
C GLU A 181 14.12 3.72 -9.70
N GLN A 182 14.00 4.77 -10.50
CA GLN A 182 14.00 6.16 -10.01
C GLN A 182 12.80 6.44 -9.09
N GLN A 183 11.61 5.92 -9.42
CA GLN A 183 10.41 6.06 -8.58
C GLN A 183 10.59 5.30 -7.26
N ARG A 184 11.12 4.07 -7.30
CA ARG A 184 11.40 3.26 -6.11
C ARG A 184 12.44 3.91 -5.20
N ALA A 185 13.58 4.32 -5.75
CA ALA A 185 14.63 4.99 -4.98
C ALA A 185 14.22 6.37 -4.47
N GLY A 186 13.28 7.03 -5.16
CA GLY A 186 12.70 8.32 -4.77
C GLY A 186 11.58 8.23 -3.75
N ALA A 187 11.04 7.04 -3.46
CA ALA A 187 9.95 6.87 -2.50
C ALA A 187 10.40 7.06 -1.04
N SER A 188 9.51 7.53 -0.18
CA SER A 188 9.72 7.55 1.28
C SER A 188 9.50 6.18 1.91
N LEU A 189 8.57 5.41 1.33
CA LEU A 189 8.17 4.08 1.73
C LEU A 189 7.70 3.32 0.49
N ILE A 190 8.03 2.04 0.38
CA ILE A 190 7.45 1.13 -0.62
C ILE A 190 6.44 0.23 0.10
N VAL A 191 5.22 0.16 -0.42
CA VAL A 191 4.17 -0.76 0.04
C VAL A 191 3.86 -1.72 -1.10
N ALA A 192 4.09 -3.01 -0.91
CA ALA A 192 3.83 -4.02 -1.92
C ALA A 192 2.80 -5.04 -1.44
N ASP A 193 1.97 -5.54 -2.34
CA ASP A 193 1.07 -6.65 -2.05
C ASP A 193 1.52 -7.95 -2.73
N LEU A 194 1.06 -9.09 -2.23
CA LEU A 194 1.40 -10.40 -2.77
C LEU A 194 0.55 -10.80 -4.00
N ASN A 195 -0.10 -9.85 -4.68
CA ASN A 195 -0.57 -10.08 -6.04
C ASN A 195 0.59 -10.03 -7.06
N LEU A 196 1.73 -9.49 -6.67
CA LEU A 196 2.96 -9.49 -7.47
C LEU A 196 3.53 -10.91 -7.62
N PRO A 197 4.19 -11.23 -8.76
CA PRO A 197 5.02 -12.42 -8.88
C PRO A 197 6.10 -12.47 -7.78
N ARG A 198 6.49 -13.68 -7.34
CA ARG A 198 7.53 -13.88 -6.31
C ARG A 198 8.84 -13.15 -6.66
N GLU A 199 9.26 -13.25 -7.90
CA GLU A 199 10.50 -12.63 -8.40
C GLU A 199 10.44 -11.11 -8.36
N ALA A 200 9.25 -10.54 -8.60
CA ALA A 200 8.99 -9.11 -8.48
C ALA A 200 9.09 -8.65 -7.02
N VAL A 201 8.50 -9.40 -6.08
CA VAL A 201 8.61 -9.13 -4.64
C VAL A 201 10.07 -9.18 -4.19
N ALA A 202 10.83 -10.20 -4.62
CA ALA A 202 12.26 -10.32 -4.32
C ALA A 202 13.07 -9.13 -4.86
N THR A 203 12.79 -8.71 -6.11
CA THR A 203 13.43 -7.54 -6.74
C THR A 203 13.14 -6.24 -5.99
N LEU A 204 11.90 -6.04 -5.52
CA LEU A 204 11.54 -4.87 -4.72
C LEU A 204 12.28 -4.87 -3.39
N LEU A 205 12.36 -6.02 -2.72
CA LEU A 205 13.04 -6.14 -1.43
C LEU A 205 14.55 -5.91 -1.55
N GLU A 206 15.19 -6.43 -2.60
CA GLU A 206 16.60 -6.17 -2.88
C GLU A 206 16.85 -4.68 -3.18
N GLY A 207 15.99 -4.07 -4.01
CA GLY A 207 16.06 -2.64 -4.30
C GLY A 207 15.86 -1.78 -3.05
N SER A 208 14.93 -2.13 -2.18
CA SER A 208 14.68 -1.47 -0.89
C SER A 208 15.94 -1.47 -0.02
N ARG A 209 16.60 -2.62 0.12
CA ARG A 209 17.88 -2.75 0.85
C ARG A 209 18.99 -1.88 0.24
N ARG A 210 19.19 -1.98 -1.08
CA ARG A 210 20.22 -1.23 -1.81
C ARG A 210 20.02 0.27 -1.66
N ASP A 211 18.76 0.72 -1.78
CA ASP A 211 18.41 2.13 -1.83
C ASP A 211 18.13 2.73 -0.45
N GLY A 212 18.06 1.90 0.59
CA GLY A 212 17.73 2.31 1.96
C GLY A 212 16.32 2.91 2.07
N VAL A 213 15.38 2.49 1.21
CA VAL A 213 13.97 2.87 1.28
C VAL A 213 13.24 1.79 2.06
N PRO A 214 12.56 2.10 3.17
CA PRO A 214 11.84 1.08 3.92
C PRO A 214 10.73 0.44 3.07
N MET A 215 10.45 -0.84 3.30
CA MET A 215 9.43 -1.59 2.58
C MET A 215 8.46 -2.27 3.53
N VAL A 216 7.18 -2.17 3.22
CA VAL A 216 6.08 -2.91 3.83
C VAL A 216 5.52 -3.90 2.82
N ILE A 217 5.28 -5.13 3.25
CA ILE A 217 4.53 -6.11 2.46
C ILE A 217 3.20 -6.38 3.14
N VAL A 218 2.13 -6.37 2.36
CA VAL A 218 0.78 -6.73 2.79
C VAL A 218 0.39 -8.02 2.09
N ALA A 219 0.10 -9.05 2.88
CA ALA A 219 -0.41 -10.32 2.36
C ALA A 219 -1.85 -10.12 1.86
N VAL A 220 -2.26 -10.96 0.93
CA VAL A 220 -3.54 -10.84 0.22
C VAL A 220 -4.47 -12.01 0.54
N SER A 221 -3.90 -13.21 0.60
CA SER A 221 -4.62 -14.46 0.84
C SER A 221 -3.65 -15.60 1.11
N GLU A 222 -4.14 -16.65 1.79
CA GLU A 222 -3.35 -17.84 2.09
C GLU A 222 -2.66 -18.45 0.85
N PRO A 223 -3.35 -18.62 -0.31
CA PRO A 223 -2.68 -19.19 -1.50
C PRO A 223 -1.55 -18.33 -2.06
N LYS A 224 -1.56 -17.03 -1.80
CA LYS A 224 -0.53 -16.10 -2.30
C LYS A 224 0.66 -15.95 -1.36
N ILE A 225 0.59 -16.50 -0.15
CA ILE A 225 1.69 -16.40 0.81
C ILE A 225 3.00 -17.04 0.29
N ASP A 226 2.89 -17.99 -0.62
CA ASP A 226 4.04 -18.60 -1.30
C ASP A 226 4.82 -17.63 -2.19
N ARG A 227 4.25 -16.45 -2.51
CA ARG A 227 4.93 -15.39 -3.27
C ARG A 227 5.90 -14.59 -2.38
N LEU A 228 5.77 -14.70 -1.07
CA LEU A 228 6.69 -14.09 -0.14
C LEU A 228 8.05 -14.82 -0.17
N PRO A 229 9.19 -14.14 -0.39
CA PRO A 229 10.51 -14.75 -0.33
C PRO A 229 10.79 -15.43 1.01
N ARG A 230 11.72 -16.38 1.03
CA ARG A 230 12.17 -16.99 2.29
C ARG A 230 13.04 -16.04 3.10
N ASP A 231 14.00 -15.40 2.43
CA ASP A 231 14.83 -14.34 3.03
C ASP A 231 14.07 -13.02 3.03
N LEU A 232 13.71 -12.52 4.21
CA LEU A 232 13.02 -11.26 4.44
C LEU A 232 13.96 -10.16 4.93
N THR A 233 15.26 -10.37 4.85
CA THR A 233 16.25 -9.38 5.30
C THR A 233 16.02 -8.03 4.62
N GLY A 234 15.89 -6.97 5.43
CA GLY A 234 15.61 -5.62 4.95
C GLY A 234 14.13 -5.26 4.82
N LEU A 235 13.22 -6.22 5.02
CA LEU A 235 11.80 -5.92 5.12
C LEU A 235 11.51 -5.19 6.44
N ARG A 236 10.96 -3.97 6.34
CA ARG A 236 10.64 -3.16 7.52
C ARG A 236 9.44 -3.73 8.29
N LEU A 237 8.39 -4.12 7.56
CA LEU A 237 7.14 -4.58 8.16
C LEU A 237 6.42 -5.57 7.24
N LEU A 238 5.90 -6.64 7.84
CA LEU A 238 4.98 -7.57 7.20
C LEU A 238 3.62 -7.49 7.89
N ILE A 239 2.57 -7.23 7.11
CA ILE A 239 1.17 -7.21 7.58
C ILE A 239 0.44 -8.38 6.95
N LEU A 240 -0.14 -9.23 7.79
CA LEU A 240 -0.87 -10.42 7.36
C LEU A 240 -1.99 -10.77 8.36
N ASN A 241 -2.93 -11.60 7.95
CA ASN A 241 -3.92 -12.15 8.86
C ASN A 241 -3.45 -13.47 9.49
N LEU A 242 -4.21 -13.99 10.45
CA LEU A 242 -3.87 -15.22 11.19
C LEU A 242 -3.77 -16.45 10.26
N GLY A 243 -4.67 -16.57 9.26
CA GLY A 243 -4.63 -17.67 8.28
C GLY A 243 -3.39 -17.61 7.39
N GLU A 244 -3.04 -16.42 6.92
CA GLU A 244 -1.83 -16.18 6.11
C GLU A 244 -0.55 -16.47 6.92
N LEU A 245 -0.51 -16.11 8.22
CA LEU A 245 0.59 -16.46 9.10
C LEU A 245 0.70 -17.98 9.28
N ALA A 246 -0.43 -18.66 9.52
CA ALA A 246 -0.48 -20.11 9.66
C ALA A 246 0.00 -20.81 8.38
N ALA A 247 -0.43 -20.33 7.20
CA ALA A 247 0.01 -20.82 5.90
C ALA A 247 1.53 -20.62 5.71
N ARG A 248 2.08 -19.45 6.11
CA ARG A 248 3.50 -19.13 5.98
C ARG A 248 4.38 -20.08 6.81
N VAL A 249 3.96 -20.38 8.04
CA VAL A 249 4.75 -21.28 8.93
C VAL A 249 4.37 -22.75 8.78
N GLY A 250 3.34 -23.08 7.96
CA GLY A 250 2.94 -24.43 7.63
C GLY A 250 2.32 -25.20 8.79
N ARG A 251 1.72 -24.52 9.78
CA ARG A 251 1.07 -25.14 10.94
C ARG A 251 -0.08 -24.30 11.49
N PRO A 252 -1.08 -24.92 12.14
CA PRO A 252 -2.13 -24.19 12.86
C PRO A 252 -1.56 -23.34 14.00
N LEU A 253 -2.20 -22.21 14.27
CA LEU A 253 -1.86 -21.27 15.34
C LEU A 253 -3.09 -21.11 16.24
N ALA A 254 -3.15 -21.87 17.31
CA ALA A 254 -4.32 -21.93 18.20
C ALA A 254 -4.22 -20.99 19.42
N THR A 255 -3.01 -20.63 19.82
CA THR A 255 -2.74 -19.83 21.00
C THR A 255 -1.88 -18.60 20.67
N ASP A 256 -1.93 -17.59 21.57
CA ASP A 256 -1.04 -16.42 21.43
C ASP A 256 0.45 -16.83 21.52
N ALA A 257 0.78 -17.90 22.21
CA ALA A 257 2.14 -18.46 22.24
C ALA A 257 2.56 -19.01 20.86
N ASP A 258 1.63 -19.66 20.13
CA ASP A 258 1.90 -20.14 18.76
C ASP A 258 2.13 -18.96 17.83
N ILE A 259 1.33 -17.90 17.96
CA ILE A 259 1.46 -16.67 17.15
C ILE A 259 2.80 -15.99 17.46
N ALA A 260 3.17 -15.87 18.75
CA ALA A 260 4.46 -15.31 19.15
C ALA A 260 5.64 -16.09 18.57
N ALA A 261 5.59 -17.43 18.61
CA ALA A 261 6.61 -18.28 18.03
C ALA A 261 6.71 -18.10 16.51
N ALA A 262 5.57 -18.00 15.80
CA ALA A 262 5.51 -17.77 14.37
C ALA A 262 6.08 -16.38 14.00
N CYS A 263 5.73 -15.32 14.72
CA CYS A 263 6.32 -13.99 14.54
C CYS A 263 7.83 -14.00 14.77
N ALA A 264 8.32 -14.73 15.77
CA ALA A 264 9.75 -14.88 16.03
C ALA A 264 10.47 -15.64 14.89
N GLU A 265 9.80 -16.60 14.24
CA GLU A 265 10.33 -17.27 13.03
C GLU A 265 10.49 -16.28 11.89
N LEU A 266 9.47 -15.47 11.59
CA LEU A 266 9.53 -14.45 10.55
C LEU A 266 10.63 -13.40 10.81
N ARG A 267 10.82 -13.00 12.09
CA ARG A 267 11.92 -12.10 12.45
C ARG A 267 13.29 -12.75 12.23
N ARG A 268 13.42 -14.06 12.46
CA ARG A 268 14.65 -14.80 12.11
C ARG A 268 14.87 -14.92 10.62
N ASP A 269 13.81 -14.94 9.82
CA ASP A 269 13.86 -14.87 8.36
C ASP A 269 14.27 -13.46 7.86
N GLY A 270 14.31 -12.45 8.75
CA GLY A 270 14.89 -11.14 8.47
C GLY A 270 13.93 -9.96 8.46
N VAL A 271 12.62 -10.14 8.64
CA VAL A 271 11.69 -9.02 8.79
C VAL A 271 11.90 -8.33 10.13
N GLN A 272 11.85 -7.00 10.14
CA GLN A 272 12.03 -6.23 11.37
C GLN A 272 10.81 -6.34 12.29
N ASP A 273 9.62 -6.08 11.75
CA ASP A 273 8.37 -6.12 12.49
C ASP A 273 7.27 -6.90 11.75
N VAL A 274 6.34 -7.47 12.52
CA VAL A 274 5.18 -8.23 12.03
C VAL A 274 3.92 -7.72 12.71
N ILE A 275 2.86 -7.53 11.93
CA ILE A 275 1.51 -7.27 12.41
C ILE A 275 0.60 -8.37 11.90
N VAL A 276 -0.19 -8.97 12.82
CA VAL A 276 -1.14 -10.05 12.51
C VAL A 276 -2.55 -9.61 12.86
N THR A 277 -3.39 -9.40 11.85
CA THR A 277 -4.81 -9.08 12.06
C THR A 277 -5.61 -10.35 12.34
N ARG A 278 -6.59 -10.26 13.27
CA ARG A 278 -7.44 -11.37 13.70
C ARG A 278 -8.94 -11.04 13.59
N GLY A 279 -9.28 -10.12 12.68
CA GLY A 279 -10.65 -9.65 12.51
C GLY A 279 -11.20 -9.04 13.81
N SER A 280 -12.38 -9.47 14.24
CA SER A 280 -13.02 -9.00 15.48
C SER A 280 -12.23 -9.33 16.75
N LEU A 281 -11.26 -10.25 16.70
CA LEU A 281 -10.38 -10.56 17.83
C LEU A 281 -9.23 -9.55 17.99
N GLY A 282 -9.10 -8.60 17.09
CA GLY A 282 -8.12 -7.52 17.18
C GLY A 282 -6.80 -7.82 16.46
N VAL A 283 -5.69 -7.38 17.02
CA VAL A 283 -4.39 -7.33 16.34
C VAL A 283 -3.29 -7.79 17.29
N VAL A 284 -2.35 -8.57 16.73
CA VAL A 284 -1.08 -8.91 17.36
C VAL A 284 0.03 -8.16 16.63
N PHE A 285 0.99 -7.61 17.34
CA PHE A 285 2.16 -6.95 16.76
C PHE A 285 3.44 -7.32 17.53
N THR A 286 4.57 -7.31 16.85
CA THR A 286 5.87 -7.59 17.49
C THR A 286 6.30 -6.43 18.38
N THR A 287 6.98 -6.77 19.49
CA THR A 287 7.64 -5.84 20.41
C THR A 287 9.12 -6.20 20.54
N ALA A 288 9.87 -5.42 21.28
CA ALA A 288 11.30 -5.73 21.53
C ALA A 288 11.49 -7.08 22.23
N THR A 289 10.53 -7.49 23.07
CA THR A 289 10.64 -8.70 23.92
C THR A 289 9.68 -9.82 23.57
N GLY A 290 8.83 -9.65 22.54
CA GLY A 290 7.83 -10.65 22.16
C GLY A 290 6.73 -10.08 21.27
N ILE A 291 5.48 -10.19 21.72
CA ILE A 291 4.31 -9.64 21.04
C ILE A 291 3.50 -8.73 21.96
N GLY A 292 2.84 -7.72 21.38
CA GLY A 292 1.76 -6.94 21.97
C GLY A 292 0.41 -7.39 21.41
N LEU A 293 -0.64 -7.18 22.17
CA LEU A 293 -2.02 -7.54 21.81
C LEU A 293 -2.90 -6.30 21.93
N LEU A 294 -3.72 -6.07 20.91
CA LEU A 294 -4.81 -5.10 20.95
C LEU A 294 -6.12 -5.85 20.72
N GLU A 295 -7.08 -5.62 21.60
CA GLU A 295 -8.44 -6.13 21.42
C GLU A 295 -9.09 -5.52 20.18
N GLY A 296 -10.04 -6.24 19.58
CA GLY A 296 -10.78 -5.75 18.44
C GLY A 296 -11.65 -4.56 18.84
N GLN A 297 -11.69 -3.56 17.98
CA GLN A 297 -12.65 -2.47 18.13
C GLN A 297 -14.04 -3.01 17.82
N ALA A 298 -14.97 -2.85 18.76
CA ALA A 298 -16.35 -3.25 18.54
C ALA A 298 -16.99 -2.35 17.48
N VAL A 299 -17.52 -2.95 16.42
CA VAL A 299 -18.40 -2.29 15.45
C VAL A 299 -19.78 -2.90 15.63
N ASP A 300 -20.80 -2.07 15.80
CA ASP A 300 -22.17 -2.58 15.89
C ASP A 300 -22.52 -3.32 14.59
N ALA A 301 -23.14 -4.49 14.72
CA ALA A 301 -23.54 -5.27 13.56
C ALA A 301 -24.54 -4.51 12.66
N ALA A 302 -25.27 -3.54 13.20
CA ALA A 302 -26.16 -2.67 12.45
C ALA A 302 -25.42 -1.67 11.55
N ASP A 303 -24.17 -1.31 11.92
CA ASP A 303 -23.35 -0.37 11.17
C ASP A 303 -22.42 -1.07 10.18
N MET A 304 -22.35 -2.40 10.20
CA MET A 304 -21.55 -3.18 9.26
C MET A 304 -22.21 -3.28 7.90
N ILE A 305 -21.71 -2.52 6.93
CA ILE A 305 -22.19 -2.52 5.54
C ILE A 305 -21.41 -3.51 4.68
N ASP A 306 -20.09 -3.43 4.69
CA ASP A 306 -19.21 -4.26 3.88
C ASP A 306 -17.82 -4.38 4.54
N VAL A 307 -17.29 -5.58 4.67
CA VAL A 307 -15.97 -5.81 5.26
C VAL A 307 -14.82 -5.70 4.24
N THR A 308 -15.15 -5.56 2.94
CA THR A 308 -14.18 -5.46 1.86
C THR A 308 -13.35 -4.18 2.01
N GLY A 309 -12.03 -4.29 1.93
CA GLY A 309 -11.12 -3.14 2.05
C GLY A 309 -10.71 -2.78 3.48
N ALA A 310 -11.31 -3.39 4.52
CA ALA A 310 -10.95 -3.11 5.92
C ALA A 310 -9.48 -3.42 6.23
N GLY A 311 -8.95 -4.52 5.68
CA GLY A 311 -7.53 -4.87 5.79
C GLY A 311 -6.60 -3.87 5.10
N ASP A 312 -7.01 -3.36 3.94
CA ASP A 312 -6.27 -2.37 3.16
C ASP A 312 -6.26 -1.01 3.89
N ALA A 313 -7.41 -0.62 4.47
CA ALA A 313 -7.54 0.57 5.29
C ALA A 313 -6.65 0.48 6.55
N PHE A 314 -6.67 -0.68 7.23
CA PHE A 314 -5.77 -0.94 8.35
C PHE A 314 -4.30 -0.76 7.94
N ALA A 315 -3.88 -1.40 6.84
CA ALA A 315 -2.52 -1.31 6.33
C ALA A 315 -2.13 0.12 5.94
N ALA A 316 -3.06 0.88 5.34
CA ALA A 316 -2.85 2.28 4.98
C ALA A 316 -2.57 3.17 6.20
N ALA A 317 -3.34 3.01 7.29
CA ALA A 317 -3.13 3.77 8.52
C ALA A 317 -1.79 3.43 9.20
N VAL A 318 -1.37 2.16 9.15
CA VAL A 318 -0.03 1.73 9.60
C VAL A 318 1.06 2.38 8.74
N CYS A 319 0.91 2.38 7.41
CA CYS A 319 1.84 3.03 6.48
C CYS A 319 1.88 4.55 6.67
N TRP A 320 0.73 5.17 6.94
CA TRP A 320 0.64 6.58 7.31
C TRP A 320 1.45 6.88 8.57
N SER A 321 1.37 6.03 9.59
CA SER A 321 2.14 6.17 10.83
C SER A 321 3.64 6.03 10.61
N LEU A 322 4.09 5.18 9.68
CA LEU A 322 5.48 5.08 9.24
C LEU A 322 5.94 6.34 8.49
N TYR A 323 5.06 6.93 7.68
CA TYR A 323 5.38 8.11 6.87
C TYR A 323 5.46 9.38 7.71
N SER A 324 4.60 9.54 8.71
CA SER A 324 4.44 10.78 9.50
C SER A 324 5.63 11.08 10.41
N GLY A 325 6.66 10.22 10.41
CA GLY A 325 8.00 10.59 10.85
C GLY A 325 8.18 10.78 12.35
N GLN A 326 7.67 9.89 13.16
CA GLN A 326 8.25 9.71 14.50
C GLN A 326 9.59 8.98 14.34
N PRO A 327 10.65 9.33 15.09
CA PRO A 327 11.96 8.70 14.96
C PRO A 327 11.92 7.19 15.22
N GLU A 328 10.93 6.71 15.97
CA GLU A 328 10.63 5.30 16.20
C GLU A 328 9.14 5.05 15.95
N LEU A 329 8.83 4.03 15.17
CA LEU A 329 7.45 3.61 14.92
C LEU A 329 6.87 3.01 16.20
N ASP A 330 5.87 3.66 16.77
CA ASP A 330 4.99 3.06 17.78
C ASP A 330 3.99 2.13 17.09
N LEU A 331 4.27 0.82 17.12
CA LEU A 331 3.42 -0.18 16.50
C LEU A 331 2.04 -0.29 17.16
N GLU A 332 1.94 -0.05 18.45
CA GLU A 332 0.66 -0.06 19.16
C GLU A 332 -0.23 1.07 18.65
N LEU A 333 0.28 2.29 18.63
CA LEU A 333 -0.46 3.45 18.11
C LEU A 333 -0.80 3.28 16.63
N ALA A 334 0.13 2.75 15.81
CA ALA A 334 -0.13 2.45 14.40
C ALA A 334 -1.26 1.44 14.22
N CYS A 335 -1.29 0.38 15.04
CA CYS A 335 -2.36 -0.61 15.03
C CYS A 335 -3.72 -0.04 15.48
N ARG A 336 -3.75 0.84 16.50
CA ARG A 336 -4.97 1.55 16.91
C ARG A 336 -5.54 2.40 15.79
N ARG A 337 -4.71 3.18 15.10
CA ARG A 337 -5.09 3.94 13.89
C ARG A 337 -5.61 3.01 12.79
N GLY A 338 -4.95 1.85 12.62
CA GLY A 338 -5.39 0.81 11.69
C GLY A 338 -6.79 0.30 12.00
N GLN A 339 -7.09 -0.01 13.26
CA GLN A 339 -8.43 -0.44 13.68
C GLN A 339 -9.49 0.64 13.44
N THR A 340 -9.17 1.90 13.75
CA THR A 340 -10.08 3.03 13.48
C THR A 340 -10.40 3.15 12.00
N LEU A 341 -9.40 3.12 11.12
CA LEU A 341 -9.63 3.26 9.69
C LEU A 341 -10.37 2.06 9.10
N ALA A 342 -10.09 0.84 9.59
CA ALA A 342 -10.82 -0.37 9.23
C ALA A 342 -12.30 -0.27 9.66
N ALA A 343 -12.60 0.19 10.87
CA ALA A 343 -13.96 0.38 11.36
C ALA A 343 -14.75 1.38 10.49
N MET A 344 -14.13 2.52 10.14
CA MET A 344 -14.75 3.50 9.22
C MET A 344 -15.03 2.89 7.85
N THR A 345 -14.14 2.03 7.34
CA THR A 345 -14.33 1.37 6.04
C THR A 345 -15.45 0.34 6.08
N ILE A 346 -15.56 -0.45 7.15
CA ILE A 346 -16.63 -1.44 7.34
C ILE A 346 -18.03 -0.78 7.35
N ALA A 347 -18.11 0.46 7.81
CA ALA A 347 -19.35 1.26 7.82
C ALA A 347 -19.68 1.91 6.45
N CYS A 348 -18.90 1.63 5.40
CA CYS A 348 -19.08 2.20 4.06
C CYS A 348 -19.41 1.10 3.03
N ALA A 349 -20.15 1.49 1.97
CA ALA A 349 -20.43 0.60 0.85
C ALA A 349 -19.23 0.46 -0.14
N GLN A 350 -18.28 1.37 -0.05
CA GLN A 350 -17.07 1.40 -0.88
C GLN A 350 -15.91 0.70 -0.17
N THR A 351 -14.95 0.19 -0.95
CA THR A 351 -13.74 -0.45 -0.45
C THR A 351 -12.76 0.53 0.23
N VAL A 352 -12.96 1.82 0.02
CA VAL A 352 -12.25 2.92 0.68
C VAL A 352 -13.30 3.92 1.16
N CYS A 353 -13.23 4.31 2.43
CA CYS A 353 -14.17 5.25 3.02
C CYS A 353 -14.05 6.64 2.35
N PRO A 354 -15.11 7.18 1.74
CA PRO A 354 -15.05 8.46 1.04
C PRO A 354 -14.92 9.67 1.97
N GLN A 355 -15.24 9.53 3.26
CA GLN A 355 -15.16 10.58 4.27
C GLN A 355 -13.75 10.82 4.80
N LEU A 356 -12.76 10.02 4.39
CA LEU A 356 -11.37 10.23 4.80
C LEU A 356 -10.86 11.58 4.33
N ALA A 357 -10.18 12.29 5.22
CA ALA A 357 -9.62 13.60 4.96
C ALA A 357 -8.23 13.75 5.63
N PRO A 358 -7.38 14.66 5.15
CA PRO A 358 -6.17 15.05 5.84
C PRO A 358 -6.48 15.52 7.27
N GLY A 359 -5.58 15.22 8.23
CA GLY A 359 -5.76 15.59 9.62
C GLY A 359 -6.57 14.61 10.48
N LEU A 360 -7.09 13.52 9.90
CA LEU A 360 -7.84 12.50 10.66
C LEU A 360 -7.09 12.02 11.91
N PHE A 361 -5.79 11.85 11.85
CA PHE A 361 -4.96 11.37 12.95
C PHE A 361 -4.23 12.49 13.73
N ASP A 362 -4.58 13.76 13.52
CA ASP A 362 -4.07 14.88 14.32
C ASP A 362 -4.76 14.94 15.67
N ALA A 363 -6.00 14.44 15.77
CA ALA A 363 -6.71 14.26 17.04
C ALA A 363 -6.32 12.93 17.72
N PRO A 364 -6.42 12.82 19.06
CA PRO A 364 -6.25 11.54 19.74
C PRO A 364 -7.22 10.47 19.18
N VAL A 365 -6.72 9.26 18.94
CA VAL A 365 -7.50 8.16 18.34
C VAL A 365 -8.80 7.86 19.12
N GLN A 366 -8.83 8.18 20.41
CA GLN A 366 -10.01 7.98 21.28
C GLN A 366 -11.19 8.92 20.92
N ASP A 367 -10.93 10.04 20.25
CA ASP A 367 -11.95 11.04 19.91
C ASP A 367 -12.52 10.86 18.51
N ILE A 368 -11.94 9.97 17.69
CA ILE A 368 -12.31 9.79 16.27
C ILE A 368 -13.56 8.90 16.10
N VAL A 369 -13.98 8.16 17.14
CA VAL A 369 -15.03 7.12 17.06
C VAL A 369 -16.36 7.54 17.70
N THR A 370 -16.50 8.76 18.18
CA THR A 370 -17.66 9.19 18.98
C THR A 370 -18.64 10.15 18.30
N ASP A 371 -18.48 10.47 17.03
CA ASP A 371 -19.43 11.30 16.26
C ASP A 371 -20.05 10.43 15.09
#